data_905d8240bee31508a83f9d89852f2340
#
_entry.id   905d8240bee31508a83f9d89852f2340
#
_cell.length_a   1.000
_cell.length_b   1.000
_cell.length_c   1.000
_cell.angle_alpha   90.00
_cell.angle_beta   90.00
_cell.angle_gamma   90.00
#
_symmetry.space_group_name_H-M   'P 1'
#
loop_
_entity.id
_entity.type
_entity.pdbx_description
1 polymer ?
#
loop_
_entity_poly.entity_id
_entity_poly.type
_entity_poly.pdbx_seq_one_letter_code
_entity_poly.pdbx_strand_id
1 'polypeptide(L)'
;MQFIIMDLEWNNAYCKKLKGYINEIIEFGACKVDKDFNVIDEFSVIVKAQVGKKLQGRVKALTHITNEDISNGVPFFKALSMFRNWVGDDENVFFSWGDGDIRTLIKNYEFFLKKNRIPFVNNYCDAQKYCQSFIPRLRLRNKSGFLPLLSSLELIRMNFRITGHLMTACLLQLV
;
A
#
# COMPACT_ATOMS: atom_id res chain seq x y z
N MET A 1 7.18 19.70 -0.59
CA MET A 1 7.43 18.24 -0.40
C MET A 1 6.22 17.65 0.26
N GLN A 2 5.72 16.52 -0.24
CA GLN A 2 4.57 15.77 0.27
C GLN A 2 5.01 14.35 0.59
N PHE A 3 4.35 13.71 1.55
CA PHE A 3 4.55 12.29 1.84
C PHE A 3 3.34 11.50 1.37
N ILE A 4 3.57 10.43 0.63
CA ILE A 4 2.54 9.51 0.14
C ILE A 4 2.66 8.22 0.94
N ILE A 5 1.74 8.00 1.86
CA ILE A 5 1.68 6.75 2.63
C ILE A 5 0.80 5.79 1.86
N MET A 6 1.39 4.73 1.34
CA MET A 6 0.74 3.76 0.45
C MET A 6 0.51 2.45 1.18
N ASP A 7 -0.68 1.90 0.97
CA ASP A 7 -1.07 0.56 1.39
C ASP A 7 -1.90 -0.09 0.28
N LEU A 8 -1.42 -1.21 -0.21
CA LEU A 8 -2.03 -1.93 -1.32
C LEU A 8 -2.63 -3.23 -0.84
N GLU A 9 -3.83 -3.53 -1.32
CA GLU A 9 -4.40 -4.85 -1.12
C GLU A 9 -4.19 -5.71 -2.37
N TRP A 10 -3.87 -7.00 -2.17
CA TRP A 10 -3.65 -7.93 -3.28
C TRP A 10 -4.19 -9.32 -3.00
N ASN A 11 -4.55 -9.99 -4.08
CA ASN A 11 -4.95 -11.39 -4.09
C ASN A 11 -3.86 -12.23 -4.75
N ASN A 12 -3.39 -13.29 -4.08
CA ASN A 12 -2.44 -14.21 -4.67
C ASN A 12 -3.17 -15.15 -5.63
N ALA A 13 -2.87 -15.05 -6.91
CA ALA A 13 -3.56 -15.75 -7.99
C ALA A 13 -2.60 -16.52 -8.89
N TYR A 14 -2.99 -17.72 -9.33
CA TYR A 14 -2.21 -18.48 -10.30
C TYR A 14 -2.37 -17.89 -11.70
N CYS A 15 -1.27 -17.52 -12.30
CA CYS A 15 -1.20 -16.98 -13.65
C CYS A 15 -0.66 -18.01 -14.64
N LYS A 16 -1.50 -18.48 -15.55
CA LYS A 16 -1.11 -19.45 -16.59
C LYS A 16 0.06 -18.92 -17.45
N LYS A 17 0.06 -17.62 -17.76
CA LYS A 17 1.09 -16.97 -18.58
C LYS A 17 2.48 -17.00 -17.92
N LEU A 18 2.53 -16.84 -16.59
CA LEU A 18 3.76 -16.90 -15.80
C LEU A 18 4.12 -18.34 -15.39
N LYS A 19 3.20 -19.29 -15.58
CA LYS A 19 3.28 -20.65 -15.01
C LYS A 19 3.57 -20.62 -13.49
N GLY A 20 3.01 -19.63 -12.78
CA GLY A 20 3.27 -19.36 -11.38
C GLY A 20 2.25 -18.40 -10.75
N TYR A 21 2.54 -17.95 -9.55
CA TYR A 21 1.66 -17.05 -8.82
C TYR A 21 2.07 -15.60 -8.96
N ILE A 22 1.08 -14.70 -8.93
CA ILE A 22 1.25 -13.27 -8.84
C ILE A 22 0.37 -12.74 -7.70
N ASN A 23 0.91 -11.80 -6.92
CA ASN A 23 0.13 -10.95 -6.04
C ASN A 23 -0.52 -9.87 -6.89
N GLU A 24 -1.74 -10.12 -7.36
CA GLU A 24 -2.48 -9.18 -8.19
C GLU A 24 -3.12 -8.11 -7.31
N ILE A 25 -2.81 -6.85 -7.57
CA ILE A 25 -3.37 -5.72 -6.83
C ILE A 25 -4.88 -5.65 -7.10
N ILE A 26 -5.66 -5.57 -6.01
CA ILE A 26 -7.11 -5.46 -6.02
C ILE A 26 -7.61 -4.13 -5.46
N GLU A 27 -6.73 -3.38 -4.78
CA GLU A 27 -7.00 -2.03 -4.33
C GLU A 27 -5.71 -1.22 -4.24
N PHE A 28 -5.80 0.05 -4.66
CA PHE A 28 -4.83 1.08 -4.29
C PHE A 28 -5.41 1.89 -3.15
N GLY A 29 -4.77 1.85 -2.00
CA GLY A 29 -5.03 2.71 -0.86
C GLY A 29 -3.84 3.61 -0.59
N ALA A 30 -4.08 4.90 -0.35
CA ALA A 30 -3.03 5.83 0.05
C ALA A 30 -3.60 7.06 0.76
N CYS A 31 -2.75 7.73 1.52
CA CYS A 31 -3.03 9.08 1.97
C CYS A 31 -1.84 10.01 1.67
N LYS A 32 -2.15 11.27 1.48
CA LYS A 32 -1.20 12.34 1.28
C LYS A 32 -1.05 13.14 2.57
N VAL A 33 0.18 13.36 2.99
CA VAL A 33 0.50 14.05 4.25
C VAL A 33 1.44 15.21 3.96
N ASP A 34 1.24 16.32 4.62
CA ASP A 34 2.11 17.49 4.52
C ASP A 34 3.38 17.34 5.38
N LYS A 35 4.24 18.35 5.36
CA LYS A 35 5.48 18.40 6.17
C LYS A 35 5.24 18.41 7.70
N ASP A 36 4.04 18.79 8.13
CA ASP A 36 3.63 18.84 9.53
C ASP A 36 2.80 17.58 9.92
N PHE A 37 2.81 16.56 9.03
CA PHE A 37 2.12 15.28 9.17
C PHE A 37 0.60 15.37 9.25
N ASN A 38 -0.01 16.45 8.73
CA ASN A 38 -1.46 16.49 8.58
C ASN A 38 -1.88 15.75 7.31
N VAL A 39 -2.94 14.94 7.41
CA VAL A 39 -3.54 14.33 6.22
C VAL A 39 -4.22 15.43 5.43
N ILE A 40 -3.82 15.58 4.17
CA ILE A 40 -4.35 16.59 3.26
C ILE A 40 -5.25 15.99 2.19
N ASP A 41 -5.11 14.68 1.91
CA ASP A 41 -5.93 14.00 0.93
C ASP A 41 -5.84 12.48 1.09
N GLU A 42 -6.88 11.76 0.64
CA GLU A 42 -6.96 10.31 0.67
C GLU A 42 -7.32 9.75 -0.72
N PHE A 43 -6.80 8.57 -1.02
CA PHE A 43 -7.05 7.88 -2.28
C PHE A 43 -7.41 6.43 -2.02
N SER A 44 -8.50 5.98 -2.64
CA SER A 44 -8.85 4.56 -2.70
C SER A 44 -9.48 4.25 -4.04
N VAL A 45 -9.07 3.14 -4.64
CA VAL A 45 -9.70 2.63 -5.86
C VAL A 45 -9.59 1.12 -5.94
N ILE A 46 -10.73 0.47 -6.14
CA ILE A 46 -10.80 -0.98 -6.40
C ILE A 46 -10.32 -1.29 -7.81
N VAL A 47 -9.42 -2.26 -7.91
CA VAL A 47 -8.84 -2.71 -9.17
C VAL A 47 -9.53 -3.96 -9.65
N LYS A 48 -9.92 -3.98 -10.92
CA LYS A 48 -10.52 -5.14 -11.57
C LYS A 48 -9.53 -6.28 -11.66
N ALA A 49 -9.84 -7.41 -11.02
CA ALA A 49 -9.02 -8.59 -11.11
C ALA A 49 -9.04 -9.19 -12.53
N GLN A 50 -7.89 -9.36 -13.15
CA GLN A 50 -7.71 -9.89 -14.49
C GLN A 50 -7.18 -11.32 -14.49
N VAL A 51 -6.41 -11.69 -13.44
CA VAL A 51 -5.83 -13.02 -13.26
C VAL A 51 -6.68 -13.86 -12.31
N GLY A 52 -6.89 -13.36 -11.10
CA GLY A 52 -7.62 -14.05 -10.04
C GLY A 52 -9.07 -13.62 -9.90
N LYS A 53 -9.98 -14.23 -10.67
CA LYS A 53 -11.43 -13.89 -10.66
C LYS A 53 -12.14 -14.16 -9.33
N LYS A 54 -11.51 -14.89 -8.40
CA LYS A 54 -12.03 -15.17 -7.06
C LYS A 54 -11.00 -14.83 -6.00
N LEU A 55 -11.43 -14.08 -5.01
CA LEU A 55 -10.59 -13.75 -3.84
C LEU A 55 -10.45 -14.97 -2.95
N GLN A 56 -9.25 -15.14 -2.39
CA GLN A 56 -9.02 -16.09 -1.31
C GLN A 56 -9.83 -15.69 -0.07
N GLY A 57 -10.32 -16.69 0.69
CA GLY A 57 -11.12 -16.44 1.90
C GLY A 57 -10.43 -15.54 2.92
N ARG A 58 -9.09 -15.70 3.09
CA ARG A 58 -8.29 -14.86 3.98
C ARG A 58 -8.26 -13.38 3.51
N VAL A 59 -8.14 -13.15 2.21
CA VAL A 59 -8.13 -11.79 1.64
C VAL A 59 -9.47 -11.11 1.92
N LYS A 60 -10.59 -11.80 1.61
CA LYS A 60 -11.94 -11.29 1.93
C LYS A 60 -12.13 -10.94 3.41
N ALA A 61 -11.64 -11.80 4.30
CA ALA A 61 -11.78 -11.60 5.74
C ALA A 61 -10.96 -10.41 6.25
N LEU A 62 -9.83 -10.11 5.61
CA LEU A 62 -8.94 -9.01 6.01
C LEU A 62 -9.34 -7.68 5.38
N THR A 63 -9.69 -7.69 4.09
CA THR A 63 -9.94 -6.46 3.33
C THR A 63 -11.42 -6.10 3.24
N HIS A 64 -12.31 -7.07 3.51
CA HIS A 64 -13.76 -7.03 3.27
C HIS A 64 -14.15 -6.79 1.79
N ILE A 65 -13.17 -6.77 0.89
CA ILE A 65 -13.41 -6.67 -0.55
C ILE A 65 -14.11 -7.94 -1.03
N THR A 66 -15.12 -7.80 -1.86
CA THR A 66 -15.90 -8.90 -2.40
C THR A 66 -15.47 -9.28 -3.82
N ASN A 67 -15.92 -10.45 -4.29
CA ASN A 67 -15.71 -10.82 -5.70
C ASN A 67 -16.47 -9.89 -6.66
N GLU A 68 -17.55 -9.28 -6.22
CA GLU A 68 -18.31 -8.31 -6.98
C GLU A 68 -17.52 -7.02 -7.15
N ASP A 69 -16.90 -6.52 -6.07
CA ASP A 69 -16.07 -5.34 -6.10
C ASP A 69 -14.93 -5.47 -7.11
N ILE A 70 -14.16 -6.57 -7.06
CA ILE A 70 -13.06 -6.81 -8.02
C ILE A 70 -13.53 -7.07 -9.44
N SER A 71 -14.77 -7.49 -9.64
CA SER A 71 -15.35 -7.66 -10.97
C SER A 71 -15.77 -6.32 -11.59
N ASN A 72 -16.23 -5.39 -10.75
CA ASN A 72 -16.69 -4.04 -11.12
C ASN A 72 -15.58 -2.97 -11.01
N GLY A 73 -14.44 -3.30 -10.43
CA GLY A 73 -13.30 -2.42 -10.29
C GLY A 73 -12.76 -1.89 -11.62
N VAL A 74 -11.91 -0.89 -11.57
CA VAL A 74 -11.31 -0.31 -12.78
C VAL A 74 -10.09 -1.13 -13.22
N PRO A 75 -9.78 -1.22 -14.52
CA PRO A 75 -8.56 -1.89 -15.00
C PRO A 75 -7.29 -1.31 -14.35
N PHE A 76 -6.29 -2.17 -14.11
CA PHE A 76 -5.04 -1.79 -13.43
C PHE A 76 -4.40 -0.53 -14.01
N PHE A 77 -4.29 -0.42 -15.34
CA PHE A 77 -3.68 0.75 -15.98
C PHE A 77 -4.44 2.05 -15.69
N LYS A 78 -5.79 1.96 -15.59
CA LYS A 78 -6.65 3.11 -15.26
C LYS A 78 -6.51 3.49 -13.79
N ALA A 79 -6.52 2.50 -12.88
CA ALA A 79 -6.28 2.73 -11.45
C ALA A 79 -4.91 3.38 -11.22
N LEU A 80 -3.87 2.89 -11.89
CA LEU A 80 -2.52 3.45 -11.82
C LEU A 80 -2.46 4.89 -12.37
N SER A 81 -3.18 5.18 -13.47
CA SER A 81 -3.27 6.54 -14.01
C SER A 81 -4.00 7.48 -13.05
N MET A 82 -5.10 7.03 -12.43
CA MET A 82 -5.81 7.79 -11.41
C MET A 82 -4.91 8.08 -10.21
N PHE A 83 -4.19 7.06 -9.75
CA PHE A 83 -3.23 7.19 -8.65
C PHE A 83 -2.11 8.17 -8.99
N ARG A 84 -1.52 8.07 -10.19
CA ARG A 84 -0.51 9.02 -10.67
C ARG A 84 -1.02 10.46 -10.69
N ASN A 85 -2.24 10.66 -11.18
CA ASN A 85 -2.84 12.01 -11.24
C ASN A 85 -3.11 12.55 -9.84
N TRP A 86 -3.55 11.69 -8.91
CA TRP A 86 -3.76 12.07 -7.52
C TRP A 86 -2.42 12.41 -6.81
N VAL A 87 -1.36 11.62 -7.05
CA VAL A 87 -0.01 11.93 -6.51
C VAL A 87 0.43 13.31 -6.95
N GLY A 88 0.21 13.68 -8.20
CA GLY A 88 0.61 14.98 -8.76
C GLY A 88 2.09 15.02 -9.16
N ASP A 89 2.56 16.23 -9.51
CA ASP A 89 3.92 16.48 -9.98
C ASP A 89 4.83 17.08 -8.90
N ASP A 90 4.28 17.38 -7.71
CA ASP A 90 5.04 17.92 -6.60
C ASP A 90 6.09 16.94 -6.11
N GLU A 91 7.17 17.47 -5.52
CA GLU A 91 8.19 16.65 -4.85
C GLU A 91 7.55 15.80 -3.75
N ASN A 92 7.74 14.47 -3.84
CA ASN A 92 7.13 13.53 -2.93
C ASN A 92 8.08 12.40 -2.52
N VAL A 93 7.78 11.79 -1.38
CA VAL A 93 8.40 10.57 -0.88
C VAL A 93 7.30 9.56 -0.58
N PHE A 94 7.43 8.36 -1.14
CA PHE A 94 6.53 7.26 -0.86
C PHE A 94 6.96 6.49 0.38
N PHE A 95 5.99 6.11 1.20
CA PHE A 95 6.18 5.27 2.37
C PHE A 95 5.23 4.07 2.31
N SER A 96 5.68 2.91 2.77
CA SER A 96 4.81 1.80 3.16
C SER A 96 5.40 1.06 4.36
N TRP A 97 4.59 0.25 5.03
CA TRP A 97 5.07 -0.56 6.15
C TRP A 97 5.72 -1.85 5.66
N GLY A 98 7.03 -1.82 5.54
CA GLY A 98 7.82 -2.85 4.87
C GLY A 98 7.86 -2.64 3.34
N ASP A 99 8.51 -3.57 2.63
CA ASP A 99 8.71 -3.48 1.18
C ASP A 99 7.67 -4.25 0.35
N GLY A 100 6.63 -4.82 0.99
CA GLY A 100 5.62 -5.64 0.34
C GLY A 100 4.85 -4.89 -0.75
N ASP A 101 4.39 -3.69 -0.43
CA ASP A 101 3.58 -2.85 -1.31
C ASP A 101 4.34 -2.40 -2.55
N ILE A 102 5.53 -1.83 -2.35
CA ILE A 102 6.33 -1.34 -3.48
C ILE A 102 6.77 -2.48 -4.40
N ARG A 103 7.14 -3.64 -3.84
CA ARG A 103 7.48 -4.82 -4.65
C ARG A 103 6.28 -5.35 -5.43
N THR A 104 5.10 -5.37 -4.80
CA THR A 104 3.86 -5.80 -5.46
C THR A 104 3.49 -4.82 -6.55
N LEU A 105 3.60 -3.51 -6.32
CA LEU A 105 3.36 -2.49 -7.33
C LEU A 105 4.30 -2.65 -8.55
N ILE A 106 5.60 -2.81 -8.32
CA ILE A 106 6.58 -3.02 -9.40
C ILE A 106 6.24 -4.27 -10.22
N LYS A 107 5.96 -5.41 -9.56
CA LYS A 107 5.61 -6.65 -10.24
C LYS A 107 4.33 -6.54 -11.06
N ASN A 108 3.30 -5.85 -10.56
CA ASN A 108 2.08 -5.60 -11.33
C ASN A 108 2.34 -4.65 -12.51
N TYR A 109 3.16 -3.62 -12.31
CA TYR A 109 3.57 -2.71 -13.36
C TYR A 109 4.30 -3.46 -14.51
N GLU A 110 5.26 -4.32 -14.16
CA GLU A 110 5.98 -5.17 -15.11
C GLU A 110 5.02 -6.14 -15.83
N PHE A 111 4.13 -6.78 -15.09
CA PHE A 111 3.22 -7.78 -15.64
C PHE A 111 2.21 -7.17 -16.62
N PHE A 112 1.55 -6.09 -16.23
CA PHE A 112 0.48 -5.49 -17.04
C PHE A 112 0.97 -4.52 -18.09
N LEU A 113 2.02 -3.73 -17.81
CA LEU A 113 2.50 -2.65 -18.70
C LEU A 113 3.82 -2.96 -19.41
N LYS A 114 4.46 -4.09 -19.07
CA LYS A 114 5.76 -4.50 -19.67
C LYS A 114 6.88 -3.46 -19.49
N LYS A 115 6.85 -2.72 -18.39
CA LYS A 115 7.82 -1.71 -18.01
C LYS A 115 8.35 -2.01 -16.60
N ASN A 116 9.61 -1.72 -16.34
CA ASN A 116 10.30 -2.06 -15.09
C ASN A 116 10.53 -0.86 -14.16
N ARG A 117 10.14 0.34 -14.57
CA ARG A 117 10.28 1.54 -13.77
C ARG A 117 8.97 2.32 -13.74
N ILE A 118 8.52 2.66 -12.55
CA ILE A 118 7.34 3.50 -12.30
C ILE A 118 7.81 4.95 -12.29
N PRO A 119 7.44 5.79 -13.28
CA PRO A 119 8.09 7.09 -13.50
C PRO A 119 7.86 8.10 -12.37
N PHE A 120 6.78 7.97 -11.60
CA PHE A 120 6.39 8.92 -10.57
C PHE A 120 6.76 8.49 -9.14
N VAL A 121 7.36 7.30 -8.97
CA VAL A 121 7.91 6.85 -7.69
C VAL A 121 9.42 7.04 -7.73
N ASN A 122 9.87 8.22 -7.35
CA ASN A 122 11.30 8.56 -7.39
C ASN A 122 11.99 8.30 -6.05
N ASN A 123 11.31 8.58 -4.96
CA ASN A 123 11.81 8.40 -3.60
C ASN A 123 10.88 7.46 -2.84
N TYR A 124 11.46 6.47 -2.18
CA TYR A 124 10.72 5.49 -1.38
C TYR A 124 11.44 5.22 -0.07
N CYS A 125 10.68 5.11 1.00
CA CYS A 125 11.15 4.73 2.32
C CYS A 125 10.33 3.56 2.87
N ASP A 126 11.02 2.49 3.24
CA ASP A 126 10.45 1.39 4.04
C ASP A 126 10.36 1.87 5.49
N ALA A 127 9.16 2.29 5.92
CA ALA A 127 8.94 2.84 7.26
C ALA A 127 9.28 1.83 8.36
N GLN A 128 9.07 0.53 8.14
CA GLN A 128 9.41 -0.50 9.11
C GLN A 128 10.92 -0.59 9.33
N LYS A 129 11.72 -0.61 8.27
CA LYS A 129 13.19 -0.63 8.36
C LYS A 129 13.72 0.66 8.96
N TYR A 130 13.12 1.80 8.57
CA TYR A 130 13.48 3.09 9.13
C TYR A 130 13.29 3.10 10.64
N CYS A 131 12.10 2.72 11.14
CA CYS A 131 11.82 2.62 12.56
C CYS A 131 12.78 1.66 13.29
N GLN A 132 13.07 0.51 12.69
CA GLN A 132 13.99 -0.49 13.27
C GLN A 132 15.42 0.04 13.43
N SER A 133 15.85 0.99 12.61
CA SER A 133 17.19 1.58 12.70
C SER A 133 17.39 2.43 13.96
N PHE A 134 16.31 3.03 14.48
CA PHE A 134 16.34 3.86 15.69
C PHE A 134 16.06 3.08 16.98
N ILE A 135 15.46 1.89 16.87
CA ILE A 135 15.04 1.07 18.02
C ILE A 135 15.69 -0.32 17.94
N PRO A 136 17.00 -0.42 18.16
CA PRO A 136 17.76 -1.67 17.96
C PRO A 136 17.25 -2.86 18.81
N ARG A 137 16.54 -2.59 19.93
CA ARG A 137 16.02 -3.61 20.86
C ARG A 137 14.65 -4.15 20.49
N LEU A 138 13.93 -3.51 19.59
CA LEU A 138 12.62 -3.97 19.14
C LEU A 138 12.77 -4.87 17.91
N ARG A 139 13.17 -6.12 18.15
CA ARG A 139 12.94 -7.19 17.19
C ARG A 139 11.43 -7.34 17.02
N LEU A 140 10.85 -6.60 16.07
CA LEU A 140 9.48 -6.77 15.64
C LEU A 140 9.37 -8.15 14.97
N ARG A 141 9.14 -9.16 15.78
CA ARG A 141 9.19 -10.56 15.38
C ARG A 141 8.00 -10.97 14.52
N ASN A 142 6.91 -10.15 14.48
CA ASN A 142 5.71 -10.41 13.66
C ASN A 142 4.96 -9.12 13.39
N LYS A 143 4.19 -9.10 12.29
CA LYS A 143 3.26 -8.02 11.94
C LYS A 143 2.25 -7.68 13.06
N SER A 144 1.96 -8.63 13.96
CA SER A 144 1.09 -8.46 15.14
C SER A 144 1.76 -7.75 16.33
N GLY A 145 3.08 -7.57 16.33
CA GLY A 145 3.83 -6.87 17.38
C GLY A 145 3.89 -5.35 17.23
N PHE A 146 3.22 -4.81 16.22
CA PHE A 146 3.23 -3.37 15.91
C PHE A 146 2.46 -2.51 16.94
N LEU A 147 1.29 -2.98 17.37
CA LEU A 147 0.42 -2.25 18.31
C LEU A 147 1.06 -1.88 19.65
N PRO A 148 1.80 -2.80 20.34
CA PRO A 148 2.48 -2.48 21.59
C PRO A 148 3.59 -1.44 21.43
N LEU A 149 4.24 -1.41 20.27
CA LEU A 149 5.30 -0.44 19.96
C LEU A 149 4.74 0.98 19.87
N LEU A 150 3.59 1.11 19.23
CA LEU A 150 2.88 2.38 19.05
C LEU A 150 2.50 3.00 20.39
N SER A 151 2.05 2.18 21.35
CA SER A 151 1.62 2.66 22.66
C SER A 151 2.76 3.10 23.57
N SER A 152 3.98 2.60 23.34
CA SER A 152 5.14 2.89 24.18
C SER A 152 6.01 4.06 23.70
N LEU A 153 5.77 4.57 22.49
CA LEU A 153 6.62 5.58 21.85
C LEU A 153 5.93 6.92 21.59
N GLU A 154 4.74 7.18 22.17
CA GLU A 154 3.93 8.39 21.90
C GLU A 154 3.74 8.64 20.38
N LEU A 155 3.61 7.55 19.62
CA LEU A 155 3.43 7.64 18.19
C LEU A 155 2.07 8.25 17.86
N ILE A 156 2.05 9.24 16.99
CA ILE A 156 0.80 9.78 16.47
C ILE A 156 0.12 8.67 15.69
N ARG A 157 -1.00 8.16 16.24
CA ARG A 157 -1.86 7.23 15.55
C ARG A 157 -2.67 8.00 14.52
N MET A 158 -2.26 7.94 13.27
CA MET A 158 -3.13 8.36 12.19
C MET A 158 -4.01 7.16 11.83
N ASN A 159 -5.29 7.24 12.18
CA ASN A 159 -6.28 6.26 11.78
C ASN A 159 -6.80 6.66 10.40
N PHE A 160 -6.36 5.96 9.36
CA PHE A 160 -6.91 6.13 8.03
C PHE A 160 -8.04 5.14 7.82
N ARG A 161 -9.14 5.63 7.29
CA ARG A 161 -10.24 4.80 6.84
C ARG A 161 -10.12 4.66 5.34
N ILE A 162 -9.41 3.63 4.91
CA ILE A 162 -9.36 3.24 3.50
C ILE A 162 -10.33 2.09 3.34
N THR A 163 -11.33 2.23 2.45
CA THR A 163 -12.36 1.21 2.13
C THR A 163 -13.11 0.60 3.33
N GLY A 164 -13.43 1.41 4.34
CA GLY A 164 -14.15 0.94 5.52
C GLY A 164 -13.27 0.28 6.58
N HIS A 165 -11.97 0.12 6.34
CA HIS A 165 -11.00 -0.40 7.29
C HIS A 165 -10.25 0.71 8.00
N LEU A 166 -10.07 0.51 9.32
CA LEU A 166 -9.21 1.37 10.12
C LEU A 166 -7.77 0.90 9.91
N MET A 167 -7.04 1.55 9.01
CA MET A 167 -5.59 1.43 9.00
C MET A 167 -4.97 2.35 10.02
N THR A 168 -4.16 1.76 10.89
CA THR A 168 -3.34 2.54 11.82
C THR A 168 -1.96 2.73 11.17
N ALA A 169 -1.77 3.83 10.47
CA ALA A 169 -0.44 4.24 10.04
C ALA A 169 0.27 4.97 11.17
N CYS A 170 1.53 4.66 11.41
CA CYS A 170 2.37 5.33 12.38
C CYS A 170 3.41 6.17 11.69
N LEU A 171 3.30 7.48 11.89
CA LEU A 171 4.39 8.42 11.64
C LEU A 171 5.13 8.64 12.96
N LEU A 172 6.42 8.31 12.98
CA LEU A 172 7.32 8.71 14.05
C LEU A 172 7.55 10.21 13.93
N GLN A 173 7.06 11.01 14.89
CA GLN A 173 7.68 12.30 15.13
C GLN A 173 9.05 12.04 15.75
N LEU A 174 10.09 12.31 14.99
CA LEU A 174 11.43 12.45 15.52
C LEU A 174 11.48 13.80 16.24
N VAL A 175 11.53 13.77 17.56
CA VAL A 175 11.95 14.90 18.38
C VAL A 175 13.46 14.95 18.38
#